data_9025eca7b2f87d173ecf978eaf73e168
#
_entry.id   9025eca7b2f87d173ecf978eaf73e168
#
_cell.length_a   1.000
_cell.length_b   1.000
_cell.length_c   1.000
_cell.angle_alpha   90.00
_cell.angle_beta   90.00
_cell.angle_gamma   90.00
#
_symmetry.space_group_name_H-M   'P 1'
#
loop_
_entity.id
_entity.type
_entity.pdbx_description
1 polymer ?
#
loop_
_entity_poly.entity_id
_entity_poly.type
_entity_poly.pdbx_seq_one_letter_code
_entity_poly.pdbx_strand_id
1 'polypeptide(L)'
;MTDSQTALIVITFGAAIVNGALGYGFSSLTVPIALLFMTNRVLNPALVPIEVVLNAYVLWVNRDALATVWRRVLPIVIALAPGVALGTILVSQVSPGWLKLVTFVVLLPLILLQAAGYRRPIRSERSGFAIFGGALGVLYAVTTISGPPLAVALSNQGFTKKDFRAALGFIRLAESSFTAIAYYYAGLYSVESFGLIPYILPSIFIGVPIGAVLIQRIRSETFRRVCMSFDAWVVGFGISALLKDLKLVESNAAYLVLVAVGILDTYLLYRFFSITLPALKRADPEAAALTDESTPPPASPRVVGEPARLGS
;
A
#
# COMPACT_ATOMS: atom_id res chain seq x y z
N MET A 1 18.80 21.82 9.30
CA MET A 1 18.01 20.90 8.48
C MET A 1 17.94 21.49 7.08
N THR A 2 18.12 20.67 6.05
CA THR A 2 17.91 21.09 4.67
C THR A 2 16.42 21.08 4.33
N ASP A 3 16.01 21.85 3.31
CA ASP A 3 14.60 21.87 2.86
C ASP A 3 14.08 20.48 2.51
N SER A 4 14.94 19.63 1.91
CA SER A 4 14.61 18.25 1.60
C SER A 4 14.35 17.37 2.84
N GLN A 5 15.07 17.58 3.94
CA GLN A 5 14.86 16.87 5.19
C GLN A 5 13.53 17.28 5.85
N THR A 6 13.23 18.58 5.84
CA THR A 6 11.94 19.08 6.35
C THR A 6 10.77 18.54 5.53
N ALA A 7 10.88 18.57 4.20
CA ALA A 7 9.88 17.98 3.32
C ALA A 7 9.69 16.47 3.61
N LEU A 8 10.78 15.72 3.79
CA LEU A 8 10.72 14.30 4.10
C LEU A 8 9.97 14.02 5.41
N ILE A 9 10.21 14.79 6.47
CA ILE A 9 9.50 14.65 7.75
C ILE A 9 7.99 14.86 7.56
N VAL A 10 7.59 15.93 6.87
CA VAL A 10 6.17 16.25 6.65
C VAL A 10 5.50 15.14 5.84
N ILE A 11 6.14 14.68 4.77
CA ILE A 11 5.63 13.62 3.90
C ILE A 11 5.49 12.31 4.67
N THR A 12 6.54 11.91 5.39
CA THR A 12 6.54 10.64 6.14
C THR A 12 5.57 10.69 7.31
N PHE A 13 5.34 11.85 7.92
CA PHE A 13 4.32 12.02 8.95
C PHE A 13 2.91 11.81 8.39
N GLY A 14 2.56 12.46 7.27
CA GLY A 14 1.30 12.24 6.57
C GLY A 14 1.11 10.79 6.14
N ALA A 15 2.15 10.18 5.55
CA ALA A 15 2.16 8.78 5.15
C ALA A 15 2.01 7.81 6.34
N ALA A 16 2.60 8.14 7.49
CA ALA A 16 2.45 7.35 8.71
C ALA A 16 1.02 7.39 9.27
N ILE A 17 0.34 8.54 9.19
CA ILE A 17 -1.09 8.65 9.53
C ILE A 17 -1.92 7.75 8.62
N VAL A 18 -1.67 7.79 7.31
CA VAL A 18 -2.38 6.92 6.34
C VAL A 18 -2.12 5.45 6.63
N ASN A 19 -0.87 5.07 6.92
CA ASN A 19 -0.53 3.70 7.27
C ASN A 19 -1.22 3.23 8.56
N GLY A 20 -1.29 4.08 9.57
CA GLY A 20 -2.02 3.78 10.82
C GLY A 20 -3.50 3.60 10.59
N ALA A 21 -4.10 4.40 9.70
CA ALA A 21 -5.50 4.33 9.35
C ALA A 21 -5.86 3.08 8.54
N LEU A 22 -5.09 2.76 7.49
CA LEU A 22 -5.41 1.71 6.53
C LEU A 22 -4.67 0.39 6.79
N GLY A 23 -3.62 0.39 7.62
CA GLY A 23 -2.72 -0.75 7.83
C GLY A 23 -1.70 -0.94 6.70
N TYR A 24 -1.64 -0.04 5.71
CA TYR A 24 -0.66 0.05 4.62
C TYR A 24 -0.67 1.48 4.04
N GLY A 25 0.22 1.77 3.10
CA GLY A 25 0.22 3.06 2.40
C GLY A 25 1.37 3.99 2.80
N PHE A 26 2.22 3.59 3.75
CA PHE A 26 3.37 4.40 4.14
C PHE A 26 4.26 4.73 2.92
N SER A 27 4.77 3.70 2.25
CA SER A 27 5.60 3.89 1.05
C SER A 27 4.80 4.38 -0.15
N SER A 28 3.50 4.03 -0.26
CA SER A 28 2.67 4.47 -1.39
C SER A 28 2.57 5.99 -1.48
N LEU A 29 2.54 6.69 -0.35
CA LEU A 29 2.56 8.15 -0.29
C LEU A 29 3.98 8.71 -0.24
N THR A 30 4.87 8.10 0.56
CA THR A 30 6.22 8.62 0.75
C THR A 30 7.02 8.58 -0.54
N VAL A 31 7.00 7.45 -1.26
CA VAL A 31 7.89 7.23 -2.41
C VAL A 31 7.57 8.17 -3.58
N PRO A 32 6.32 8.27 -4.08
CA PRO A 32 6.03 9.14 -5.20
C PRO A 32 6.44 10.60 -4.94
N ILE A 33 6.18 11.11 -3.75
CA ILE A 33 6.48 12.50 -3.41
C ILE A 33 8.00 12.68 -3.22
N ALA A 34 8.66 11.81 -2.46
CA ALA A 34 10.08 11.91 -2.19
C ALA A 34 10.94 11.73 -3.45
N LEU A 35 10.50 10.92 -4.41
CA LEU A 35 11.19 10.75 -5.69
C LEU A 35 11.20 12.02 -6.55
N LEU A 36 10.40 13.05 -6.25
CA LEU A 36 10.50 14.34 -6.92
C LEU A 36 11.84 15.03 -6.62
N PHE A 37 12.44 14.80 -5.44
CA PHE A 37 13.68 15.44 -5.01
C PHE A 37 14.78 14.48 -4.54
N MET A 38 14.50 13.15 -4.49
CA MET A 38 15.46 12.11 -4.13
C MET A 38 15.55 11.04 -5.22
N THR A 39 16.46 10.08 -5.07
CA THR A 39 16.57 8.91 -5.96
C THR A 39 16.15 7.63 -5.26
N ASN A 40 15.68 6.63 -6.04
CA ASN A 40 15.34 5.32 -5.48
C ASN A 40 16.53 4.68 -4.74
N ARG A 41 17.76 4.91 -5.21
CA ARG A 41 18.98 4.36 -4.59
C ARG A 41 19.30 4.92 -3.21
N VAL A 42 18.77 6.07 -2.86
CA VAL A 42 18.92 6.68 -1.53
C VAL A 42 17.70 6.40 -0.67
N LEU A 43 16.51 6.60 -1.25
CA LEU A 43 15.25 6.49 -0.52
C LEU A 43 14.90 5.05 -0.15
N ASN A 44 14.95 4.12 -1.11
CA ASN A 44 14.52 2.74 -0.87
C ASN A 44 15.34 2.04 0.22
N PRO A 45 16.70 2.13 0.24
CA PRO A 45 17.49 1.55 1.33
C PRO A 45 17.24 2.19 2.69
N ALA A 46 16.75 3.44 2.75
CA ALA A 46 16.31 4.04 4.00
C ALA A 46 14.97 3.49 4.49
N LEU A 47 14.02 3.27 3.58
CA LEU A 47 12.66 2.80 3.91
C LEU A 47 12.60 1.31 4.26
N VAL A 48 13.36 0.47 3.55
CA VAL A 48 13.29 -1.00 3.72
C VAL A 48 13.52 -1.47 5.15
N PRO A 49 14.57 -1.06 5.89
CA PRO A 49 14.76 -1.45 7.29
C PRO A 49 13.62 -0.98 8.20
N ILE A 50 13.10 0.21 7.95
CA ILE A 50 11.96 0.77 8.67
C ILE A 50 10.71 -0.09 8.45
N GLU A 51 10.46 -0.50 7.21
CA GLU A 51 9.32 -1.36 6.88
C GLU A 51 9.45 -2.77 7.46
N VAL A 52 10.66 -3.32 7.61
CA VAL A 52 10.86 -4.58 8.33
C VAL A 52 10.31 -4.47 9.76
N VAL A 53 10.67 -3.42 10.48
CA VAL A 53 10.21 -3.20 11.86
C VAL A 53 8.70 -2.95 11.91
N LEU A 54 8.20 -2.11 11.00
CA LEU A 54 6.78 -1.76 10.93
C LEU A 54 5.93 -3.00 10.62
N ASN A 55 6.33 -3.81 9.64
CA ASN A 55 5.59 -5.00 9.24
C ASN A 55 5.71 -6.13 10.28
N ALA A 56 6.84 -6.24 10.98
CA ALA A 56 6.99 -7.14 12.11
C ALA A 56 6.01 -6.77 13.24
N TYR A 57 5.86 -5.49 13.55
CA TYR A 57 4.88 -5.00 14.52
C TYR A 57 3.44 -5.32 14.10
N VAL A 58 3.07 -5.03 12.83
CA VAL A 58 1.74 -5.35 12.31
C VAL A 58 1.45 -6.85 12.40
N LEU A 59 2.42 -7.69 12.03
CA LEU A 59 2.27 -9.14 12.15
C LEU A 59 2.14 -9.59 13.61
N TRP A 60 2.93 -9.03 14.50
CA TRP A 60 2.89 -9.37 15.92
C TRP A 60 1.53 -9.07 16.56
N VAL A 61 0.94 -7.93 16.22
CA VAL A 61 -0.42 -7.55 16.68
C VAL A 61 -1.50 -8.50 16.14
N ASN A 62 -1.30 -9.07 14.94
CA ASN A 62 -2.29 -9.95 14.28
C ASN A 62 -1.85 -11.44 14.27
N ARG A 63 -0.88 -11.83 15.10
CA ARG A 63 -0.25 -13.17 15.09
C ARG A 63 -1.23 -14.33 15.29
N ASP A 64 -2.32 -14.10 16.02
CA ASP A 64 -3.30 -15.15 16.32
C ASP A 64 -4.00 -15.68 15.05
N ALA A 65 -4.19 -14.82 14.06
CA ALA A 65 -4.75 -15.19 12.76
C ALA A 65 -3.71 -15.77 11.78
N LEU A 66 -2.40 -15.68 12.09
CA LEU A 66 -1.35 -16.16 11.21
C LEU A 66 -1.46 -17.67 10.95
N ALA A 67 -1.78 -18.45 11.98
CA ALA A 67 -1.91 -19.90 11.88
C ALA A 67 -2.94 -20.33 10.81
N THR A 68 -3.98 -19.53 10.60
CA THR A 68 -5.05 -19.79 9.64
C THR A 68 -4.62 -19.46 8.20
N VAL A 69 -3.79 -18.42 8.01
CA VAL A 69 -3.56 -17.86 6.67
C VAL A 69 -2.20 -18.21 6.05
N TRP A 70 -1.17 -18.51 6.86
CA TRP A 70 0.22 -18.62 6.40
C TRP A 70 0.41 -19.63 5.25
N ARG A 71 -0.24 -20.83 5.32
CA ARG A 71 -0.15 -21.85 4.27
C ARG A 71 -0.75 -21.39 2.94
N ARG A 72 -1.82 -20.59 3.00
CA ARG A 72 -2.51 -20.09 1.81
C ARG A 72 -1.69 -19.03 1.09
N VAL A 73 -0.97 -18.17 1.83
CA VAL A 73 -0.14 -17.11 1.25
C VAL A 73 1.32 -17.51 1.02
N LEU A 74 1.74 -18.68 1.49
CA LEU A 74 3.11 -19.18 1.31
C LEU A 74 3.60 -19.20 -0.15
N PRO A 75 2.78 -19.53 -1.17
CA PRO A 75 3.21 -19.45 -2.56
C PRO A 75 3.64 -18.04 -2.99
N ILE A 76 2.97 -17.00 -2.45
CA ILE A 76 3.37 -15.60 -2.67
C ILE A 76 4.74 -15.37 -2.04
N VAL A 77 4.90 -15.75 -0.76
CA VAL A 77 6.14 -15.52 0.01
C VAL A 77 7.33 -16.20 -0.63
N ILE A 78 7.20 -17.45 -1.10
CA ILE A 78 8.31 -18.16 -1.77
C ILE A 78 8.67 -17.46 -3.08
N ALA A 79 7.69 -17.04 -3.86
CA ALA A 79 7.91 -16.39 -5.14
C ALA A 79 8.45 -14.95 -5.01
N LEU A 80 8.31 -14.32 -3.84
CA LEU A 80 8.94 -13.02 -3.57
C LEU A 80 10.46 -13.08 -3.74
N ALA A 81 11.13 -14.14 -3.29
CA ALA A 81 12.60 -14.21 -3.26
C ALA A 81 13.24 -14.02 -4.66
N PRO A 82 12.88 -14.79 -5.70
CA PRO A 82 13.41 -14.54 -7.04
C PRO A 82 12.98 -13.17 -7.60
N GLY A 83 11.76 -12.72 -7.29
CA GLY A 83 11.30 -11.40 -7.70
C GLY A 83 12.14 -10.27 -7.09
N VAL A 84 12.40 -10.34 -5.78
CA VAL A 84 13.25 -9.37 -5.07
C VAL A 84 14.69 -9.38 -5.63
N ALA A 85 15.25 -10.55 -5.92
CA ALA A 85 16.58 -10.64 -6.51
C ALA A 85 16.65 -9.91 -7.87
N LEU A 86 15.68 -10.16 -8.76
CA LEU A 86 15.58 -9.45 -10.04
C LEU A 86 15.38 -7.94 -9.85
N GLY A 87 14.48 -7.53 -8.98
CA GLY A 87 14.25 -6.12 -8.69
C GLY A 87 15.47 -5.41 -8.11
N THR A 88 16.23 -6.08 -7.25
CA THR A 88 17.49 -5.55 -6.69
C THR A 88 18.55 -5.35 -7.78
N ILE A 89 18.66 -6.29 -8.72
CA ILE A 89 19.56 -6.14 -9.90
C ILE A 89 19.12 -4.91 -10.72
N LEU A 90 17.84 -4.70 -10.95
CA LEU A 90 17.35 -3.52 -11.66
C LEU A 90 17.74 -2.23 -10.93
N VAL A 91 17.57 -2.16 -9.61
CA VAL A 91 17.95 -0.98 -8.81
C VAL A 91 19.46 -0.71 -8.90
N SER A 92 20.30 -1.75 -8.94
CA SER A 92 21.75 -1.60 -8.99
C SER A 92 22.27 -1.21 -10.39
N GLN A 93 21.62 -1.68 -11.46
CA GLN A 93 22.14 -1.55 -12.84
C GLN A 93 21.50 -0.39 -13.60
N VAL A 94 20.21 -0.10 -13.39
CA VAL A 94 19.48 0.93 -14.15
C VAL A 94 19.82 2.32 -13.61
N SER A 95 20.00 3.30 -14.50
CA SER A 95 20.30 4.68 -14.10
C SER A 95 19.11 5.28 -13.29
N PRO A 96 19.40 6.18 -12.32
CA PRO A 96 18.36 6.69 -11.41
C PRO A 96 17.17 7.37 -12.11
N GLY A 97 17.39 8.11 -13.21
CA GLY A 97 16.31 8.77 -13.95
C GLY A 97 15.35 7.76 -14.59
N TRP A 98 15.89 6.76 -15.28
CA TRP A 98 15.08 5.69 -15.86
C TRP A 98 14.38 4.84 -14.80
N LEU A 99 15.05 4.59 -13.68
CA LEU A 99 14.46 3.85 -12.57
C LEU A 99 13.24 4.58 -11.99
N LYS A 100 13.34 5.90 -11.80
CA LYS A 100 12.20 6.75 -11.39
C LYS A 100 11.06 6.68 -12.40
N LEU A 101 11.36 6.83 -13.70
CA LEU A 101 10.34 6.79 -14.75
C LEU A 101 9.61 5.45 -14.76
N VAL A 102 10.35 4.33 -14.75
CA VAL A 102 9.76 2.99 -14.66
C VAL A 102 8.91 2.84 -13.41
N THR A 103 9.40 3.30 -12.26
CA THR A 103 8.65 3.30 -10.99
C THR A 103 7.30 4.00 -11.17
N PHE A 104 7.29 5.23 -11.65
CA PHE A 104 6.05 5.99 -11.81
C PHE A 104 5.10 5.40 -12.86
N VAL A 105 5.64 4.93 -13.99
CA VAL A 105 4.84 4.29 -15.05
C VAL A 105 4.17 3.00 -14.56
N VAL A 106 4.84 2.23 -13.73
CA VAL A 106 4.27 0.99 -13.15
C VAL A 106 3.27 1.31 -12.02
N LEU A 107 3.56 2.31 -11.20
CA LEU A 107 2.69 2.69 -10.08
C LEU A 107 1.38 3.31 -10.53
N LEU A 108 1.40 4.14 -11.58
CA LEU A 108 0.21 4.86 -12.04
C LEU A 108 -1.00 3.94 -12.30
N PRO A 109 -0.91 2.88 -13.12
CA PRO A 109 -2.04 1.98 -13.34
C PRO A 109 -2.47 1.25 -12.07
N LEU A 110 -1.54 0.90 -11.17
CA LEU A 110 -1.88 0.24 -9.91
C LEU A 110 -2.67 1.16 -8.99
N ILE A 111 -2.29 2.43 -8.89
CA ILE A 111 -3.00 3.45 -8.11
C ILE A 111 -4.39 3.69 -8.71
N LEU A 112 -4.50 3.86 -10.03
CA LEU A 112 -5.77 4.09 -10.72
C LEU A 112 -6.71 2.87 -10.62
N LEU A 113 -6.21 1.64 -10.73
CA LEU A 113 -7.00 0.42 -10.52
C LEU A 113 -7.56 0.35 -9.10
N GLN A 114 -6.75 0.73 -8.11
CA GLN A 114 -7.20 0.79 -6.72
C GLN A 114 -8.20 1.93 -6.50
N ALA A 115 -7.99 3.09 -7.10
CA ALA A 115 -8.93 4.20 -7.10
C ALA A 115 -10.25 3.83 -7.79
N ALA A 116 -10.23 3.02 -8.85
CA ALA A 116 -11.43 2.51 -9.52
C ALA A 116 -12.20 1.48 -8.69
N GLY A 117 -11.64 0.93 -7.62
CA GLY A 117 -12.27 -0.13 -6.82
C GLY A 117 -12.40 -1.45 -7.54
N TYR A 118 -11.51 -1.71 -8.47
CA TYR A 118 -11.52 -2.95 -9.25
C TYR A 118 -11.30 -4.17 -8.35
N ARG A 119 -12.20 -5.15 -8.44
CA ARG A 119 -12.18 -6.37 -7.64
C ARG A 119 -12.41 -7.57 -8.56
N ARG A 120 -11.37 -8.34 -8.84
CA ARG A 120 -11.49 -9.67 -9.49
C ARG A 120 -10.72 -10.70 -8.69
N PRO A 121 -11.36 -11.83 -8.30
CA PRO A 121 -10.67 -12.91 -7.60
C PRO A 121 -9.65 -13.58 -8.54
N ILE A 122 -8.51 -13.98 -7.97
CA ILE A 122 -7.52 -14.79 -8.67
C ILE A 122 -8.07 -16.22 -8.73
N ARG A 123 -8.38 -16.69 -9.93
CA ARG A 123 -9.04 -18.00 -10.15
C ARG A 123 -8.19 -19.20 -9.74
N SER A 124 -6.89 -19.14 -9.89
CA SER A 124 -5.96 -20.20 -9.48
C SER A 124 -5.09 -19.72 -8.33
N GLU A 125 -5.40 -20.13 -7.11
CA GLU A 125 -4.69 -19.61 -5.93
C GLU A 125 -3.19 -19.96 -5.95
N ARG A 126 -2.78 -21.17 -6.31
CA ARG A 126 -1.37 -21.58 -6.25
C ARG A 126 -0.51 -20.93 -7.34
N SER A 127 -0.83 -21.14 -8.61
CA SER A 127 -0.05 -20.60 -9.72
C SER A 127 -0.22 -19.09 -9.85
N GLY A 128 -1.44 -18.58 -9.65
CA GLY A 128 -1.70 -17.14 -9.67
C GLY A 128 -0.98 -16.41 -8.54
N PHE A 129 -0.93 -16.97 -7.34
CA PHE A 129 -0.19 -16.40 -6.21
C PHE A 129 1.34 -16.46 -6.40
N ALA A 130 1.87 -17.50 -7.05
CA ALA A 130 3.29 -17.57 -7.36
C ALA A 130 3.70 -16.50 -8.38
N ILE A 131 2.96 -16.37 -9.50
CA ILE A 131 3.24 -15.33 -10.50
C ILE A 131 3.08 -13.94 -9.88
N PHE A 132 2.02 -13.73 -9.12
CA PHE A 132 1.77 -12.47 -8.41
C PHE A 132 2.88 -12.16 -7.42
N GLY A 133 3.34 -13.14 -6.63
CA GLY A 133 4.42 -12.97 -5.66
C GLY A 133 5.75 -12.59 -6.32
N GLY A 134 6.10 -13.23 -7.45
CA GLY A 134 7.29 -12.86 -8.22
C GLY A 134 7.23 -11.42 -8.74
N ALA A 135 6.10 -11.04 -9.35
CA ALA A 135 5.89 -9.68 -9.83
C ALA A 135 5.90 -8.64 -8.67
N LEU A 136 5.28 -9.01 -7.54
CA LEU A 136 5.25 -8.19 -6.34
C LEU A 136 6.67 -7.98 -5.76
N GLY A 137 7.49 -9.03 -5.73
CA GLY A 137 8.88 -8.95 -5.28
C GLY A 137 9.72 -8.00 -6.14
N VAL A 138 9.59 -8.06 -7.47
CA VAL A 138 10.23 -7.09 -8.37
C VAL A 138 9.73 -5.68 -8.09
N LEU A 139 8.41 -5.50 -8.03
CA LEU A 139 7.79 -4.21 -7.76
C LEU A 139 8.29 -3.61 -6.45
N TYR A 140 8.27 -4.38 -5.37
CA TYR A 140 8.68 -3.90 -4.05
C TYR A 140 10.17 -3.55 -4.02
N ALA A 141 11.05 -4.41 -4.53
CA ALA A 141 12.47 -4.12 -4.55
C ALA A 141 12.81 -2.86 -5.37
N VAL A 142 12.05 -2.56 -6.42
CA VAL A 142 12.26 -1.35 -7.23
C VAL A 142 11.65 -0.10 -6.58
N THR A 143 10.46 -0.24 -5.95
CA THR A 143 9.62 0.90 -5.55
C THR A 143 9.40 1.02 -4.06
N THR A 144 9.66 -0.03 -3.28
CA THR A 144 9.20 -0.23 -1.89
C THR A 144 7.68 -0.14 -1.71
N ILE A 145 6.90 -0.26 -2.80
CA ILE A 145 5.44 -0.16 -2.79
C ILE A 145 4.83 -1.49 -3.20
N SER A 146 4.13 -2.15 -2.28
CA SER A 146 3.39 -3.38 -2.54
C SER A 146 1.98 -3.37 -1.92
N GLY A 147 1.75 -2.45 -0.99
CA GLY A 147 0.49 -2.38 -0.25
C GLY A 147 -0.75 -2.36 -1.14
N PRO A 148 -0.87 -1.45 -2.10
CA PRO A 148 -2.02 -1.35 -2.99
C PRO A 148 -2.32 -2.62 -3.78
N PRO A 149 -1.40 -3.20 -4.58
CA PRO A 149 -1.69 -4.42 -5.33
C PRO A 149 -1.96 -5.62 -4.42
N LEU A 150 -1.26 -5.73 -3.28
CA LEU A 150 -1.46 -6.79 -2.33
C LEU A 150 -2.82 -6.69 -1.64
N ALA A 151 -3.24 -5.48 -1.26
CA ALA A 151 -4.56 -5.24 -0.67
C ALA A 151 -5.69 -5.63 -1.66
N VAL A 152 -5.55 -5.29 -2.94
CA VAL A 152 -6.51 -5.70 -3.99
C VAL A 152 -6.52 -7.21 -4.15
N ALA A 153 -5.36 -7.86 -4.22
CA ALA A 153 -5.28 -9.31 -4.37
C ALA A 153 -5.90 -10.06 -3.19
N LEU A 154 -5.60 -9.68 -1.95
CA LEU A 154 -6.10 -10.35 -0.76
C LEU A 154 -7.57 -10.06 -0.48
N SER A 155 -8.07 -8.83 -0.69
CA SER A 155 -9.47 -8.48 -0.42
C SER A 155 -10.46 -9.26 -1.31
N ASN A 156 -10.00 -9.78 -2.44
CA ASN A 156 -10.81 -10.56 -3.38
C ASN A 156 -10.82 -12.07 -3.08
N GLN A 157 -10.09 -12.52 -2.07
CA GLN A 157 -9.92 -13.95 -1.74
C GLN A 157 -10.78 -14.42 -0.55
N GLY A 158 -11.72 -13.58 -0.08
CA GLY A 158 -12.62 -13.94 1.00
C GLY A 158 -11.97 -14.05 2.38
N PHE A 159 -10.86 -13.36 2.63
CA PHE A 159 -10.27 -13.27 3.96
C PHE A 159 -11.14 -12.43 4.90
N THR A 160 -11.26 -12.87 6.16
CA THR A 160 -11.81 -12.01 7.21
C THR A 160 -10.92 -10.79 7.46
N LYS A 161 -11.40 -9.75 8.14
CA LYS A 161 -10.58 -8.56 8.46
C LYS A 161 -9.28 -8.92 9.20
N LYS A 162 -9.36 -9.88 10.16
CA LYS A 162 -8.19 -10.33 10.92
C LYS A 162 -7.23 -11.14 10.05
N ASP A 163 -7.74 -12.08 9.25
CA ASP A 163 -6.95 -12.89 8.34
C ASP A 163 -6.26 -12.03 7.29
N PHE A 164 -6.97 -11.03 6.74
CA PHE A 164 -6.42 -10.07 5.79
C PHE A 164 -5.21 -9.31 6.37
N ARG A 165 -5.34 -8.78 7.60
CA ARG A 165 -4.25 -8.05 8.28
C ARG A 165 -3.06 -8.95 8.58
N ALA A 166 -3.29 -10.20 9.02
CA ALA A 166 -2.24 -11.18 9.28
C ALA A 166 -1.53 -11.59 7.98
N ALA A 167 -2.28 -11.87 6.91
CA ALA A 167 -1.73 -12.22 5.60
C ALA A 167 -0.90 -11.05 5.02
N LEU A 168 -1.44 -9.82 5.07
CA LEU A 168 -0.76 -8.61 4.65
C LEU A 168 0.55 -8.42 5.42
N GLY A 169 0.51 -8.50 6.75
CA GLY A 169 1.69 -8.33 7.61
C GLY A 169 2.75 -9.39 7.34
N PHE A 170 2.36 -10.66 7.16
CA PHE A 170 3.30 -11.75 6.89
C PHE A 170 3.98 -11.62 5.53
N ILE A 171 3.22 -11.33 4.45
CA ILE A 171 3.79 -11.14 3.11
C ILE A 171 4.72 -9.92 3.11
N ARG A 172 4.28 -8.79 3.69
CA ARG A 172 5.08 -7.56 3.72
C ARG A 172 6.33 -7.67 4.59
N LEU A 173 6.28 -8.42 5.69
CA LEU A 173 7.48 -8.72 6.47
C LEU A 173 8.48 -9.55 5.68
N ALA A 174 7.99 -10.58 4.96
CA ALA A 174 8.86 -11.41 4.12
C ALA A 174 9.51 -10.58 2.99
N GLU A 175 8.72 -9.78 2.26
CA GLU A 175 9.25 -8.98 1.15
C GLU A 175 10.24 -7.91 1.62
N SER A 176 9.96 -7.21 2.72
CA SER A 176 10.90 -6.22 3.26
C SER A 176 12.17 -6.87 3.80
N SER A 177 12.06 -8.04 4.44
CA SER A 177 13.23 -8.80 4.93
C SER A 177 14.09 -9.33 3.78
N PHE A 178 13.49 -9.93 2.75
CA PHE A 178 14.22 -10.39 1.57
C PHE A 178 14.90 -9.23 0.85
N THR A 179 14.21 -8.09 0.72
CA THR A 179 14.78 -6.89 0.09
C THR A 179 15.90 -6.30 0.93
N ALA A 180 15.77 -6.26 2.27
CA ALA A 180 16.84 -5.80 3.14
C ALA A 180 18.11 -6.63 2.97
N ILE A 181 17.97 -7.95 2.92
CA ILE A 181 19.07 -8.89 2.70
C ILE A 181 19.66 -8.69 1.29
N ALA A 182 18.83 -8.63 0.26
CA ALA A 182 19.28 -8.45 -1.11
C ALA A 182 20.01 -7.12 -1.31
N TYR A 183 19.52 -6.03 -0.71
CA TYR A 183 20.17 -4.72 -0.74
C TYR A 183 21.51 -4.71 -0.02
N TYR A 184 21.63 -5.47 1.08
CA TYR A 184 22.89 -5.62 1.79
C TYR A 184 23.95 -6.28 0.89
N TYR A 185 23.63 -7.41 0.27
CA TYR A 185 24.55 -8.10 -0.63
C TYR A 185 24.84 -7.32 -1.92
N ALA A 186 23.90 -6.51 -2.38
CA ALA A 186 24.10 -5.64 -3.55
C ALA A 186 24.89 -4.35 -3.22
N GLY A 187 25.25 -4.10 -1.96
CA GLY A 187 25.96 -2.88 -1.54
C GLY A 187 25.17 -1.59 -1.73
N LEU A 188 23.83 -1.66 -1.67
CA LEU A 188 22.96 -0.51 -1.90
C LEU A 188 22.79 0.39 -0.67
N TYR A 189 23.20 -0.06 0.50
CA TYR A 189 23.15 0.75 1.72
C TYR A 189 24.27 1.79 1.72
N SER A 190 23.90 3.05 1.78
CA SER A 190 24.83 4.20 1.86
C SER A 190 24.66 4.97 3.17
N VAL A 191 25.69 5.73 3.53
CA VAL A 191 25.63 6.64 4.69
C VAL A 191 24.49 7.64 4.53
N GLU A 192 24.24 8.09 3.31
CA GLU A 192 23.15 9.01 2.98
C GLU A 192 21.79 8.38 3.27
N SER A 193 21.59 7.12 2.88
CA SER A 193 20.35 6.37 3.14
C SER A 193 20.11 6.20 4.65
N PHE A 194 21.13 5.78 5.40
CA PHE A 194 21.00 5.66 6.86
C PHE A 194 20.78 7.00 7.56
N GLY A 195 21.35 8.09 7.02
CA GLY A 195 21.15 9.44 7.49
C GLY A 195 19.70 9.94 7.41
N LEU A 196 18.84 9.31 6.59
CA LEU A 196 17.41 9.64 6.50
C LEU A 196 16.57 9.00 7.61
N ILE A 197 17.00 7.86 8.15
CA ILE A 197 16.23 7.09 9.15
C ILE A 197 15.84 7.92 10.38
N PRO A 198 16.71 8.71 11.00
CA PRO A 198 16.38 9.53 12.15
C PRO A 198 15.28 10.58 11.88
N TYR A 199 15.11 11.02 10.64
CA TYR A 199 14.06 11.95 10.25
C TYR A 199 12.71 11.25 10.01
N ILE A 200 12.74 9.98 9.60
CA ILE A 200 11.55 9.19 9.27
C ILE A 200 10.94 8.54 10.52
N LEU A 201 11.75 7.99 11.41
CA LEU A 201 11.29 7.23 12.58
C LEU A 201 10.32 8.00 13.49
N PRO A 202 10.59 9.26 13.90
CA PRO A 202 9.66 10.00 14.75
C PRO A 202 8.28 10.18 14.10
N SER A 203 8.25 10.38 12.78
CA SER A 203 7.01 10.49 12.00
C SER A 203 6.15 9.24 12.13
N ILE A 204 6.76 8.06 12.14
CA ILE A 204 6.05 6.77 12.27
C ILE A 204 5.50 6.59 13.68
N PHE A 205 6.34 6.81 14.71
CA PHE A 205 5.92 6.63 16.10
C PHE A 205 4.75 7.53 16.50
N ILE A 206 4.65 8.72 15.92
CA ILE A 206 3.59 9.67 16.22
C ILE A 206 2.42 9.48 15.22
N GLY A 207 2.70 9.37 13.93
CA GLY A 207 1.69 9.35 12.87
C GLY A 207 0.84 8.08 12.87
N VAL A 208 1.44 6.90 13.10
CA VAL A 208 0.69 5.64 13.07
C VAL A 208 -0.39 5.56 14.17
N PRO A 209 -0.14 5.89 15.44
CA PRO A 209 -1.18 5.95 16.44
C PRO A 209 -2.28 6.98 16.12
N ILE A 210 -1.91 8.16 15.62
CA ILE A 210 -2.87 9.19 15.21
C ILE A 210 -3.79 8.63 14.10
N GLY A 211 -3.22 7.97 13.09
CA GLY A 211 -3.98 7.35 12.00
C GLY A 211 -4.96 6.29 12.48
N ALA A 212 -4.53 5.44 13.42
CA ALA A 212 -5.37 4.40 14.00
C ALA A 212 -6.58 4.97 14.77
N VAL A 213 -6.44 6.14 15.40
CA VAL A 213 -7.56 6.85 16.04
C VAL A 213 -8.43 7.57 15.00
N LEU A 214 -7.81 8.20 14.01
CA LEU A 214 -8.51 8.98 12.99
C LEU A 214 -9.49 8.12 12.17
N ILE A 215 -9.09 6.89 11.82
CA ILE A 215 -9.93 5.99 11.00
C ILE A 215 -11.22 5.57 11.70
N GLN A 216 -11.28 5.66 13.02
CA GLN A 216 -12.51 5.39 13.79
C GLN A 216 -13.59 6.46 13.57
N ARG A 217 -13.21 7.63 13.05
CA ARG A 217 -14.10 8.78 12.79
C ARG A 217 -14.37 9.02 11.30
N ILE A 218 -13.60 8.41 10.41
CA ILE A 218 -13.66 8.63 8.97
C ILE A 218 -13.93 7.29 8.27
N ARG A 219 -14.78 7.31 7.25
CA ARG A 219 -15.02 6.11 6.43
C ARG A 219 -13.72 5.71 5.72
N SER A 220 -13.24 4.50 6.01
CA SER A 220 -11.96 3.99 5.49
C SER A 220 -11.90 3.99 3.96
N GLU A 221 -13.02 3.71 3.28
CA GLU A 221 -13.09 3.71 1.83
C GLU A 221 -12.95 5.12 1.23
N THR A 222 -13.60 6.12 1.82
CA THR A 222 -13.47 7.52 1.39
C THR A 222 -12.05 8.02 1.60
N PHE A 223 -11.48 7.74 2.78
CA PHE A 223 -10.12 8.14 3.11
C PHE A 223 -9.11 7.52 2.14
N ARG A 224 -9.22 6.20 1.90
CA ARG A 224 -8.38 5.48 0.94
C ARG A 224 -8.44 6.10 -0.45
N ARG A 225 -9.64 6.43 -0.94
CA ARG A 225 -9.85 7.03 -2.27
C ARG A 225 -9.18 8.37 -2.41
N VAL A 226 -9.33 9.23 -1.41
CA VAL A 226 -8.68 10.55 -1.40
C VAL A 226 -7.15 10.40 -1.44
N CYS A 227 -6.59 9.49 -0.63
CA CYS A 227 -5.15 9.23 -0.65
C CYS A 227 -4.65 8.72 -2.01
N MET A 228 -5.39 7.77 -2.64
CA MET A 228 -5.01 7.22 -3.94
C MET A 228 -5.12 8.25 -5.07
N SER A 229 -6.11 9.14 -5.02
CA SER A 229 -6.23 10.25 -5.97
C SER A 229 -5.05 11.20 -5.84
N PHE A 230 -4.67 11.58 -4.63
CA PHE A 230 -3.50 12.41 -4.40
C PHE A 230 -2.23 11.75 -4.98
N ASP A 231 -2.03 10.44 -4.73
CA ASP A 231 -0.90 9.70 -5.29
C ASP A 231 -0.92 9.69 -6.84
N ALA A 232 -2.09 9.52 -7.45
CA ALA A 232 -2.21 9.54 -8.91
C ALA A 232 -1.76 10.88 -9.51
N TRP A 233 -2.14 11.99 -8.86
CA TRP A 233 -1.72 13.33 -9.31
C TRP A 233 -0.22 13.55 -9.14
N VAL A 234 0.36 13.13 -8.01
CA VAL A 234 1.80 13.22 -7.77
C VAL A 234 2.58 12.38 -8.79
N VAL A 235 2.14 11.15 -9.05
CA VAL A 235 2.77 10.27 -10.04
C VAL A 235 2.63 10.84 -11.45
N GLY A 236 1.45 11.36 -11.81
CA GLY A 236 1.22 12.03 -13.10
C GLY A 236 2.14 13.23 -13.30
N PHE A 237 2.33 14.04 -12.26
CA PHE A 237 3.29 15.15 -12.26
C PHE A 237 4.73 14.63 -12.40
N GLY A 238 5.10 13.60 -11.63
CA GLY A 238 6.43 13.00 -11.66
C GLY A 238 6.79 12.44 -13.04
N ILE A 239 5.86 11.75 -13.72
CA ILE A 239 6.05 11.29 -15.11
C ILE A 239 6.29 12.49 -16.03
N SER A 240 5.44 13.51 -15.93
CA SER A 240 5.53 14.71 -16.78
C SER A 240 6.88 15.42 -16.62
N ALA A 241 7.35 15.59 -15.37
CA ALA A 241 8.64 16.19 -15.09
C ALA A 241 9.79 15.34 -15.65
N LEU A 242 9.76 14.01 -15.43
CA LEU A 242 10.82 13.12 -15.90
C LEU A 242 10.91 12.99 -17.43
N LEU A 243 9.77 13.09 -18.14
CA LEU A 243 9.76 13.12 -19.60
C LEU A 243 10.57 14.33 -20.13
N LYS A 244 10.53 15.47 -19.43
CA LYS A 244 11.33 16.65 -19.74
C LYS A 244 12.78 16.48 -19.32
N ASP A 245 13.04 16.01 -18.11
CA ASP A 245 14.39 15.83 -17.57
C ASP A 245 15.23 14.83 -18.39
N LEU A 246 14.59 13.76 -18.86
CA LEU A 246 15.20 12.75 -19.72
C LEU A 246 15.22 13.16 -21.21
N LYS A 247 14.74 14.37 -21.55
CA LYS A 247 14.64 14.89 -22.91
C LYS A 247 13.87 13.99 -23.89
N LEU A 248 12.92 13.21 -23.37
CA LEU A 248 12.02 12.37 -24.18
C LEU A 248 10.92 13.23 -24.84
N VAL A 249 10.51 14.31 -24.15
CA VAL A 249 9.58 15.32 -24.68
C VAL A 249 10.10 16.69 -24.26
N GLU A 250 10.59 17.48 -25.20
CA GLU A 250 11.20 18.80 -24.89
C GLU A 250 10.15 19.90 -24.64
N SER A 251 8.94 19.71 -25.13
CA SER A 251 7.85 20.69 -25.01
C SER A 251 7.04 20.53 -23.73
N ASN A 252 6.25 21.56 -23.41
CA ASN A 252 5.28 21.47 -22.31
C ASN A 252 4.16 20.42 -22.57
N ALA A 253 4.13 19.79 -23.74
CA ALA A 253 3.26 18.66 -24.02
C ALA A 253 3.48 17.46 -23.06
N ALA A 254 4.66 17.36 -22.43
CA ALA A 254 4.90 16.39 -21.36
C ALA A 254 3.84 16.46 -20.24
N TYR A 255 3.33 17.65 -19.91
CA TYR A 255 2.28 17.84 -18.89
C TYR A 255 0.88 17.38 -19.32
N LEU A 256 0.68 16.97 -20.58
CA LEU A 256 -0.56 16.32 -21.01
C LEU A 256 -0.78 14.99 -20.24
N VAL A 257 0.29 14.35 -19.79
CA VAL A 257 0.18 13.14 -18.93
C VAL A 257 -0.52 13.49 -17.63
N LEU A 258 -0.09 14.55 -16.95
CA LEU A 258 -0.74 15.02 -15.72
C LEU A 258 -2.22 15.36 -15.95
N VAL A 259 -2.54 16.06 -17.03
CA VAL A 259 -3.92 16.42 -17.37
C VAL A 259 -4.76 15.17 -17.65
N ALA A 260 -4.24 14.22 -18.42
CA ALA A 260 -4.94 12.96 -18.71
C ALA A 260 -5.19 12.13 -17.43
N VAL A 261 -4.18 12.04 -16.54
CA VAL A 261 -4.31 11.38 -15.24
C VAL A 261 -5.37 12.07 -14.39
N GLY A 262 -5.36 13.40 -14.30
CA GLY A 262 -6.33 14.17 -13.52
C GLY A 262 -7.76 13.97 -14.02
N ILE A 263 -7.99 13.98 -15.32
CA ILE A 263 -9.31 13.72 -15.93
C ILE A 263 -9.75 12.29 -15.63
N LEU A 264 -8.88 11.30 -15.84
CA LEU A 264 -9.20 9.89 -15.61
C LEU A 264 -9.50 9.62 -14.14
N ASP A 265 -8.67 10.13 -13.23
CA ASP A 265 -8.86 9.97 -11.78
C ASP A 265 -10.18 10.60 -11.31
N THR A 266 -10.46 11.84 -11.74
CA THR A 266 -11.72 12.53 -11.43
C THR A 266 -12.93 11.75 -11.94
N TYR A 267 -12.87 11.20 -13.16
CA TYR A 267 -13.92 10.34 -13.71
C TYR A 267 -14.11 9.06 -12.91
N LEU A 268 -13.02 8.39 -12.52
CA LEU A 268 -13.06 7.15 -11.71
C LEU A 268 -13.65 7.41 -10.32
N LEU A 269 -13.29 8.52 -9.67
CA LEU A 269 -13.86 8.94 -8.40
C LEU A 269 -15.36 9.24 -8.54
N TYR A 270 -15.74 10.02 -9.52
CA TYR A 270 -17.15 10.33 -9.79
C TYR A 270 -17.96 9.04 -9.98
N ARG A 271 -17.51 8.15 -10.87
CA ARG A 271 -18.16 6.86 -11.13
C ARG A 271 -18.29 6.01 -9.87
N PHE A 272 -17.24 5.98 -9.05
CA PHE A 272 -17.26 5.19 -7.82
C PHE A 272 -18.27 5.74 -6.82
N PHE A 273 -18.21 7.02 -6.49
CA PHE A 273 -19.07 7.60 -5.47
C PHE A 273 -20.53 7.76 -5.94
N SER A 274 -20.76 8.05 -7.23
CA SER A 274 -22.11 8.30 -7.75
C SER A 274 -22.83 7.03 -8.20
N ILE A 275 -22.13 6.00 -8.67
CA ILE A 275 -22.73 4.81 -9.27
C ILE A 275 -22.42 3.55 -8.46
N THR A 276 -21.13 3.26 -8.24
CA THR A 276 -20.73 1.96 -7.69
C THR A 276 -21.05 1.83 -6.21
N LEU A 277 -20.74 2.84 -5.42
CA LEU A 277 -20.97 2.81 -3.96
C LEU A 277 -22.45 2.74 -3.58
N PRO A 278 -23.37 3.52 -4.20
CA PRO A 278 -24.82 3.37 -3.96
C PRO A 278 -25.37 2.02 -4.41
N ALA A 279 -24.87 1.46 -5.53
CA ALA A 279 -25.27 0.14 -6.01
C ALA A 279 -24.86 -0.97 -5.03
N LEU A 280 -23.62 -0.93 -4.51
CA LEU A 280 -23.14 -1.88 -3.50
C LEU A 280 -23.96 -1.81 -2.20
N LYS A 281 -24.32 -0.60 -1.75
CA LYS A 281 -25.16 -0.41 -0.57
C LYS A 281 -26.57 -0.95 -0.72
N ARG A 282 -27.11 -0.97 -1.94
CA ARG A 282 -28.44 -1.53 -2.24
C ARG A 282 -28.41 -3.05 -2.38
N ALA A 283 -27.32 -3.61 -2.92
CA ALA A 283 -27.19 -5.04 -3.17
C ALA A 283 -26.93 -5.85 -1.88
N ASP A 284 -26.23 -5.27 -0.93
CA ASP A 284 -25.94 -5.91 0.36
C ASP A 284 -25.91 -4.86 1.48
N PRO A 285 -27.08 -4.57 2.09
CA PRO A 285 -27.19 -3.62 3.18
C PRO A 285 -26.39 -4.02 4.43
N GLU A 286 -26.25 -5.32 4.67
CA GLU A 286 -25.56 -5.86 5.83
C GLU A 286 -24.03 -5.80 5.66
N ALA A 287 -23.50 -6.13 4.47
CA ALA A 287 -22.11 -5.88 4.13
C ALA A 287 -21.78 -4.38 4.04
N ALA A 288 -22.71 -3.55 3.64
CA ALA A 288 -22.55 -2.10 3.64
C ALA A 288 -22.51 -1.53 5.09
N ALA A 289 -23.26 -2.09 6.01
CA ALA A 289 -23.22 -1.73 7.43
C ALA A 289 -21.92 -2.19 8.11
N LEU A 290 -21.36 -3.34 7.71
CA LEU A 290 -20.06 -3.83 8.17
C LEU A 290 -18.86 -3.01 7.63
N THR A 291 -19.04 -2.28 6.52
CA THR A 291 -18.07 -1.30 6.03
C THR A 291 -18.23 0.08 6.67
N ASP A 292 -19.33 0.30 7.37
CA ASP A 292 -19.63 1.51 8.13
C ASP A 292 -19.37 1.21 9.62
N GLU A 293 -18.11 1.24 10.04
CA GLU A 293 -17.70 1.00 11.44
C GLU A 293 -18.27 2.02 12.45
N SER A 294 -19.10 2.95 12.01
CA SER A 294 -19.80 3.91 12.87
C SER A 294 -21.14 3.41 13.42
N THR A 295 -21.63 2.24 12.96
CA THR A 295 -22.86 1.65 13.48
C THR A 295 -22.51 0.67 14.61
N PRO A 296 -23.00 0.88 15.85
CA PRO A 296 -22.82 -0.11 16.91
C PRO A 296 -23.41 -1.46 16.47
N PRO A 297 -22.82 -2.60 16.88
CA PRO A 297 -23.34 -3.91 16.50
C PRO A 297 -24.82 -4.01 16.90
N PRO A 298 -25.66 -4.61 16.05
CA PRO A 298 -27.06 -4.82 16.40
C PRO A 298 -27.12 -5.57 17.73
N ALA A 299 -27.94 -5.07 18.65
CA ALA A 299 -28.11 -5.69 19.95
C ALA A 299 -28.47 -7.17 19.74
N SER A 300 -27.68 -8.06 20.36
CA SER A 300 -27.93 -9.50 20.31
C SER A 300 -29.42 -9.76 20.63
N PRO A 301 -30.11 -10.61 19.86
CA PRO A 301 -31.50 -10.93 20.16
C PRO A 301 -31.55 -11.46 21.62
N ARG A 302 -32.36 -10.82 22.45
CA ARG A 302 -32.61 -11.32 23.78
C ARG A 302 -33.17 -12.73 23.64
N VAL A 303 -32.43 -13.72 24.16
CA VAL A 303 -32.94 -15.06 24.35
C VAL A 303 -34.18 -14.95 25.21
N VAL A 304 -35.35 -15.06 24.61
CA VAL A 304 -36.63 -15.13 25.30
C VAL A 304 -36.56 -16.39 26.13
N GLY A 305 -36.70 -16.21 27.44
CA GLY A 305 -36.49 -17.23 28.44
C GLY A 305 -37.30 -18.51 28.19
N GLU A 306 -36.62 -19.60 28.39
CA GLU A 306 -37.13 -20.96 28.51
C GLU A 306 -38.21 -20.97 29.63
N PRO A 307 -39.43 -21.48 29.37
CA PRO A 307 -40.43 -21.56 30.44
C PRO A 307 -39.99 -22.60 31.46
N ALA A 308 -40.01 -22.20 32.74
CA ALA A 308 -39.77 -23.05 33.88
C ALA A 308 -40.63 -24.31 33.82
N ARG A 309 -40.04 -25.50 33.73
CA ARG A 309 -40.73 -26.76 34.01
C ARG A 309 -40.99 -26.82 35.49
N LEU A 310 -42.25 -26.62 35.86
CA LEU A 310 -42.75 -26.96 37.17
C LEU A 310 -42.76 -28.49 37.27
N GLY A 311 -42.10 -29.00 38.30
CA GLY A 311 -42.06 -30.38 38.65
C GLY A 311 -43.37 -30.92 39.23
N SER A 312 -43.62 -32.17 38.97
CA SER A 312 -44.42 -33.07 39.85
C SER A 312 -43.63 -34.35 40.01
#